data_35951f8ebf5c2be57a5c5d6298033c0f
#
_entry.id   35951f8ebf5c2be57a5c5d6298033c0f
#
_cell.length_a   1.000
_cell.length_b   1.000
_cell.length_c   1.000
_cell.angle_alpha   90.00
_cell.angle_beta   90.00
_cell.angle_gamma   90.00
#
_symmetry.space_group_name_H-M   'P 1'
#
loop_
_entity.id
_entity.type
_entity.pdbx_description
1 polymer ?
#
loop_
_entity_poly.entity_id
_entity_poly.type
_entity_poly.pdbx_seq_one_letter_code
_entity_poly.pdbx_strand_id
1 'polypeptide(L)'
;MEKTKLTKHEISWILYDVANSAFTMILTATIPIYFRSLADAANVAPEHATSIWGTTTSVALLILACLSPILGALADYQNMKKRIFGWFLGLGILGGLAMIFAPGWISFLSCIIIARIGYAACNIFYDAMLIDVTSDERMDYISSMGFACGYIGSCIPFVIGILLILLTPFGLDTVTATKLSFIITMVWWLVLSIPLLKNVKQTHYLKPKKHVISHSFRRLGVTFLKLRRDRKLLFYILGYFFYIDGVYTIISMATTYGGEVGIDSTQMVLALLLTQIVAFPFSILSASFAKRFGTIRVMKVYIILYMGICAFGYGLDTALEFWILALCVGICQGGIQALSRSQFGKMIPKKESSEYFGFFDIFGKFADFFGPLIISACAFFLHSSKYGVLSLIVLFATGFCFLCKSEKIMKAENLEEK
;
A
#
# COMPACT_ATOMS: atom_id res chain seq x y z
N MET A 1 21.92 -22.76 -2.82
CA MET A 1 21.53 -21.39 -2.42
C MET A 1 22.33 -21.03 -1.19
N GLU A 2 23.34 -20.20 -1.32
CA GLU A 2 23.93 -19.58 -0.15
C GLU A 2 22.84 -18.77 0.56
N LYS A 3 22.42 -19.21 1.74
CA LYS A 3 21.53 -18.45 2.63
C LYS A 3 22.37 -17.27 3.16
N THR A 4 22.51 -16.22 2.36
CA THR A 4 23.07 -14.97 2.87
C THR A 4 22.13 -14.48 3.96
N LYS A 5 22.62 -14.52 5.20
CA LYS A 5 21.89 -14.06 6.38
C LYS A 5 21.39 -12.63 6.14
N LEU A 6 20.20 -12.33 6.62
CA LEU A 6 19.66 -10.97 6.62
C LEU A 6 20.56 -10.09 7.50
N THR A 7 20.90 -8.91 7.00
CA THR A 7 21.63 -7.92 7.80
C THR A 7 20.71 -7.28 8.83
N LYS A 8 21.28 -6.67 9.86
CA LYS A 8 20.53 -5.94 10.88
C LYS A 8 19.68 -4.79 10.28
N HIS A 9 20.18 -4.15 9.23
CA HIS A 9 19.46 -3.08 8.53
C HIS A 9 18.25 -3.62 7.76
N GLU A 10 18.44 -4.73 7.04
CA GLU A 10 17.38 -5.41 6.30
C GLU A 10 16.27 -5.91 7.22
N ILE A 11 16.63 -6.56 8.35
CA ILE A 11 15.66 -7.01 9.36
C ILE A 11 14.86 -5.82 9.93
N SER A 12 15.54 -4.73 10.26
CA SER A 12 14.89 -3.54 10.83
C SER A 12 13.92 -2.89 9.85
N TRP A 13 14.23 -2.93 8.56
CA TRP A 13 13.37 -2.43 7.50
C TRP A 13 12.16 -3.35 7.30
N ILE A 14 12.34 -4.67 7.26
CA ILE A 14 11.26 -5.67 7.18
C ILE A 14 10.30 -5.56 8.36
N LEU A 15 10.82 -5.37 9.59
CA LEU A 15 9.98 -5.21 10.78
C LEU A 15 9.07 -4.00 10.71
N TYR A 16 9.45 -2.94 9.99
CA TYR A 16 8.55 -1.82 9.79
C TYR A 16 7.37 -2.17 8.87
N ASP A 17 7.55 -3.04 7.87
CA ASP A 17 6.44 -3.53 7.04
C ASP A 17 5.42 -4.32 7.88
N VAL A 18 5.91 -5.15 8.82
CA VAL A 18 5.07 -5.82 9.83
C VAL A 18 4.33 -4.81 10.71
N ALA A 19 5.01 -3.72 11.07
CA ALA A 19 4.45 -2.67 11.91
C ALA A 19 3.29 -1.94 11.25
N ASN A 20 3.53 -1.43 10.03
CA ASN A 20 2.59 -0.55 9.35
C ASN A 20 1.40 -1.29 8.74
N SER A 21 1.59 -2.53 8.30
CA SER A 21 0.51 -3.36 7.74
C SER A 21 -0.61 -3.63 8.74
N ALA A 22 -0.31 -3.64 10.04
CA ALA A 22 -1.32 -3.76 11.09
C ALA A 22 -2.29 -2.57 11.10
N PHE A 23 -1.79 -1.35 10.87
CA PHE A 23 -2.65 -0.17 10.75
C PHE A 23 -3.54 -0.24 9.51
N THR A 24 -3.03 -0.75 8.39
CA THR A 24 -3.83 -0.97 7.18
C THR A 24 -5.02 -1.89 7.45
N MET A 25 -4.81 -3.00 8.19
CA MET A 25 -5.87 -3.95 8.52
C MET A 25 -7.01 -3.30 9.33
N ILE A 26 -6.70 -2.56 10.38
CA ILE A 26 -7.77 -1.89 11.14
C ILE A 26 -8.41 -0.72 10.39
N LEU A 27 -7.64 -0.03 9.52
CA LEU A 27 -8.13 1.07 8.71
C LEU A 27 -9.18 0.62 7.69
N THR A 28 -9.04 -0.60 7.17
CA THR A 28 -9.96 -1.16 6.18
C THR A 28 -11.12 -1.94 6.79
N ALA A 29 -10.96 -2.50 7.99
CA ALA A 29 -11.95 -3.36 8.62
C ALA A 29 -12.66 -2.71 9.83
N THR A 30 -11.92 -2.37 10.89
CA THR A 30 -12.51 -2.01 12.19
C THR A 30 -12.89 -0.53 12.28
N ILE A 31 -12.03 0.36 11.79
CA ILE A 31 -12.23 1.82 11.90
C ILE A 31 -13.51 2.31 11.19
N PRO A 32 -13.82 1.87 9.93
CA PRO A 32 -15.04 2.30 9.26
C PRO A 32 -16.32 1.86 9.99
N ILE A 33 -16.31 0.65 10.56
CA ILE A 33 -17.44 0.11 11.33
C ILE A 33 -17.65 0.95 12.59
N TYR A 34 -16.60 1.26 13.32
CA TYR A 34 -16.68 2.09 14.53
C TYR A 34 -17.09 3.53 14.22
N PHE A 35 -16.56 4.12 13.17
CA PHE A 35 -17.01 5.43 12.66
C PHE A 35 -18.51 5.43 12.38
N ARG A 36 -18.99 4.39 11.71
CA ARG A 36 -20.42 4.23 11.41
C ARG A 36 -21.26 4.18 12.67
N SER A 37 -20.86 3.42 13.70
CA SER A 37 -21.59 3.34 14.95
C SER A 37 -21.65 4.69 15.68
N LEU A 38 -20.60 5.51 15.61
CA LEU A 38 -20.59 6.87 16.19
C LEU A 38 -21.49 7.84 15.41
N ALA A 39 -21.56 7.70 14.09
CA ALA A 39 -22.43 8.51 13.23
C ALA A 39 -23.90 8.15 13.45
N ASP A 40 -24.22 6.86 13.55
CA ASP A 40 -25.57 6.35 13.85
C ASP A 40 -26.05 6.81 15.23
N ALA A 41 -25.17 6.80 16.25
CA ALA A 41 -25.48 7.33 17.60
C ALA A 41 -25.75 8.85 17.59
N ALA A 42 -25.24 9.57 16.60
CA ALA A 42 -25.50 11.00 16.39
C ALA A 42 -26.70 11.27 15.42
N ASN A 43 -27.46 10.24 15.06
CA ASN A 43 -28.57 10.29 14.11
C ASN A 43 -28.17 10.82 12.71
N VAL A 44 -26.93 10.58 12.27
CA VAL A 44 -26.49 10.88 10.91
C VAL A 44 -26.99 9.78 9.97
N ALA A 45 -27.71 10.17 8.92
CA ALA A 45 -28.22 9.19 7.95
C ALA A 45 -27.09 8.35 7.34
N PRO A 46 -27.29 7.05 7.12
CA PRO A 46 -26.28 6.11 6.65
C PRO A 46 -25.53 6.54 5.38
N GLU A 47 -26.25 7.06 4.42
CA GLU A 47 -25.73 7.56 3.15
C GLU A 47 -24.85 8.81 3.36
N HIS A 48 -25.24 9.69 4.27
CA HIS A 48 -24.44 10.87 4.65
C HIS A 48 -23.14 10.47 5.35
N ALA A 49 -23.20 9.52 6.29
CA ALA A 49 -22.02 9.00 6.96
C ALA A 49 -21.03 8.38 5.98
N THR A 50 -21.52 7.57 5.04
CA THR A 50 -20.70 6.94 3.99
C THR A 50 -20.08 7.99 3.06
N SER A 51 -20.85 9.00 2.66
CA SER A 51 -20.40 10.09 1.80
C SER A 51 -19.32 10.93 2.49
N ILE A 52 -19.52 11.30 3.77
CA ILE A 52 -18.54 12.06 4.58
C ILE A 52 -17.25 11.26 4.73
N TRP A 53 -17.33 9.97 5.09
CA TRP A 53 -16.16 9.10 5.20
C TRP A 53 -15.37 9.06 3.89
N GLY A 54 -16.03 8.73 2.78
CA GLY A 54 -15.41 8.61 1.47
C GLY A 54 -14.77 9.92 1.00
N THR A 55 -15.51 11.02 1.07
CA THR A 55 -15.02 12.33 0.64
C THR A 55 -13.83 12.79 1.47
N THR A 56 -13.94 12.70 2.81
CA THR A 56 -12.91 13.21 3.71
C THR A 56 -11.61 12.39 3.59
N THR A 57 -11.74 11.07 3.51
CA THR A 57 -10.55 10.19 3.34
C THR A 57 -9.91 10.38 1.96
N SER A 58 -10.69 10.60 0.91
CA SER A 58 -10.17 10.89 -0.44
C SER A 58 -9.46 12.23 -0.51
N VAL A 59 -10.03 13.28 0.07
CA VAL A 59 -9.39 14.61 0.14
C VAL A 59 -8.07 14.55 0.91
N ALA A 60 -8.02 13.84 2.04
CA ALA A 60 -6.79 13.67 2.80
C ALA A 60 -5.69 12.97 1.99
N LEU A 61 -6.03 11.93 1.24
CA LEU A 61 -5.09 11.23 0.34
C LEU A 61 -4.64 12.12 -0.81
N LEU A 62 -5.53 12.91 -1.40
CA LEU A 62 -5.18 13.82 -2.48
C LEU A 62 -4.21 14.91 -2.03
N ILE A 63 -4.45 15.51 -0.86
CA ILE A 63 -3.53 16.48 -0.26
C ILE A 63 -2.15 15.85 -0.05
N LEU A 64 -2.11 14.65 0.50
CA LEU A 64 -0.85 13.96 0.73
C LEU A 64 -0.17 13.57 -0.60
N ALA A 65 -0.90 13.12 -1.60
CA ALA A 65 -0.34 12.84 -2.93
C ALA A 65 0.36 14.07 -3.50
N CYS A 66 -0.25 15.25 -3.41
CA CYS A 66 0.39 16.50 -3.85
C CYS A 66 1.63 16.87 -3.01
N LEU A 67 1.65 16.54 -1.73
CA LEU A 67 2.78 16.82 -0.83
C LEU A 67 3.89 15.79 -0.94
N SER A 68 3.62 14.57 -1.40
CA SER A 68 4.56 13.45 -1.44
C SER A 68 5.90 13.78 -2.11
N PRO A 69 5.97 14.39 -3.31
CA PRO A 69 7.25 14.71 -3.94
C PRO A 69 8.01 15.80 -3.19
N ILE A 70 7.29 16.78 -2.59
CA ILE A 70 7.89 17.86 -1.79
C ILE A 70 8.58 17.28 -0.56
N LEU A 71 7.87 16.42 0.15
CA LEU A 71 8.39 15.71 1.33
C LEU A 71 9.56 14.81 0.95
N GLY A 72 9.46 14.10 -0.18
CA GLY A 72 10.53 13.29 -0.73
C GLY A 72 11.77 14.10 -1.06
N ALA A 73 11.61 15.24 -1.76
CA ALA A 73 12.73 16.12 -2.10
C ALA A 73 13.45 16.71 -0.87
N LEU A 74 12.71 16.99 0.21
CA LEU A 74 13.29 17.39 1.50
C LEU A 74 14.02 16.24 2.18
N ALA A 75 13.49 15.01 2.10
CA ALA A 75 14.08 13.83 2.73
C ALA A 75 15.38 13.36 2.09
N ASP A 76 15.66 13.75 0.83
CA ASP A 76 16.92 13.41 0.15
C ASP A 76 18.15 14.10 0.74
N TYR A 77 17.99 15.18 1.50
CA TYR A 77 19.11 15.81 2.16
C TYR A 77 19.62 14.98 3.35
N GLN A 78 20.91 15.13 3.66
CA GLN A 78 21.61 14.37 4.69
C GLN A 78 20.87 14.38 6.03
N ASN A 79 20.62 13.19 6.59
CA ASN A 79 19.93 12.94 7.86
C ASN A 79 18.45 13.39 7.92
N MET A 80 17.87 13.83 6.80
CA MET A 80 16.48 14.32 6.79
C MET A 80 15.47 13.18 6.62
N LYS A 81 15.76 12.14 5.83
CA LYS A 81 14.85 11.03 5.54
C LYS A 81 14.30 10.40 6.81
N LYS A 82 15.18 9.98 7.71
CA LYS A 82 14.79 9.33 8.97
C LYS A 82 14.16 10.31 9.97
N ARG A 83 14.56 11.57 9.97
CA ARG A 83 13.99 12.61 10.85
C ARG A 83 12.55 12.93 10.47
N ILE A 84 12.29 13.13 9.17
CA ILE A 84 10.93 13.42 8.67
C ILE A 84 10.04 12.19 8.86
N PHE A 85 10.55 10.98 8.56
CA PHE A 85 9.87 9.73 8.87
C PHE A 85 9.43 9.66 10.35
N GLY A 86 10.32 9.97 11.28
CA GLY A 86 10.02 9.96 12.73
C GLY A 86 8.94 10.96 13.12
N TRP A 87 8.90 12.15 12.52
CA TRP A 87 7.85 13.13 12.76
C TRP A 87 6.48 12.63 12.29
N PHE A 88 6.41 12.07 11.08
CA PHE A 88 5.15 11.52 10.56
C PHE A 88 4.72 10.25 11.27
N LEU A 89 5.66 9.41 11.72
CA LEU A 89 5.36 8.28 12.60
C LEU A 89 4.72 8.77 13.92
N GLY A 90 5.33 9.76 14.56
CA GLY A 90 4.76 10.39 15.77
C GLY A 90 3.37 10.96 15.52
N LEU A 91 3.18 11.68 14.42
CA LEU A 91 1.88 12.23 14.02
C LEU A 91 0.85 11.11 13.82
N GLY A 92 1.22 10.03 13.13
CA GLY A 92 0.35 8.87 12.88
C GLY A 92 -0.07 8.17 14.17
N ILE A 93 0.90 7.89 15.05
CA ILE A 93 0.65 7.25 16.35
C ILE A 93 -0.22 8.14 17.26
N LEU A 94 0.10 9.44 17.36
CA LEU A 94 -0.69 10.38 18.18
C LEU A 94 -2.12 10.52 17.65
N GLY A 95 -2.30 10.64 16.33
CA GLY A 95 -3.62 10.64 15.70
C GLY A 95 -4.40 9.35 15.98
N GLY A 96 -3.74 8.20 15.86
CA GLY A 96 -4.33 6.89 16.14
C GLY A 96 -4.73 6.71 17.62
N LEU A 97 -3.90 7.17 18.56
CA LEU A 97 -4.23 7.15 19.98
C LEU A 97 -5.33 8.16 20.34
N ALA A 98 -5.35 9.33 19.67
CA ALA A 98 -6.37 10.34 19.91
C ALA A 98 -7.78 9.87 19.54
N MET A 99 -7.93 8.90 18.59
CA MET A 99 -9.22 8.29 18.27
C MET A 99 -9.95 7.71 19.50
N ILE A 100 -9.19 7.21 20.48
CA ILE A 100 -9.73 6.57 21.70
C ILE A 100 -10.51 7.57 22.56
N PHE A 101 -10.08 8.82 22.56
CA PHE A 101 -10.63 9.91 23.36
C PHE A 101 -11.64 10.77 22.58
N ALA A 102 -11.91 10.45 21.33
CA ALA A 102 -12.80 11.23 20.49
C ALA A 102 -14.25 11.16 21.03
N PRO A 103 -14.88 12.31 21.41
CA PRO A 103 -16.21 12.32 22.00
C PRO A 103 -17.35 12.07 20.99
N GLY A 104 -17.08 12.18 19.68
CA GLY A 104 -18.08 12.00 18.64
C GLY A 104 -17.45 11.73 17.27
N TRP A 105 -18.29 11.48 16.28
CA TRP A 105 -17.88 11.06 14.96
C TRP A 105 -16.98 12.07 14.21
N ILE A 106 -17.21 13.40 14.39
CA ILE A 106 -16.40 14.45 13.75
C ILE A 106 -14.97 14.45 14.28
N SER A 107 -14.81 14.42 15.62
CA SER A 107 -13.50 14.37 16.26
C SER A 107 -12.78 13.06 15.97
N PHE A 108 -13.50 11.95 15.93
CA PHE A 108 -12.97 10.66 15.54
C PHE A 108 -12.45 10.69 14.10
N LEU A 109 -13.24 11.21 13.15
CA LEU A 109 -12.85 11.37 11.76
C LEU A 109 -11.60 12.26 11.60
N SER A 110 -11.52 13.37 12.34
CA SER A 110 -10.36 14.26 12.36
C SER A 110 -9.09 13.54 12.83
N CYS A 111 -9.19 12.73 13.88
CA CYS A 111 -8.08 11.91 14.38
C CYS A 111 -7.63 10.87 13.35
N ILE A 112 -8.56 10.22 12.65
CA ILE A 112 -8.26 9.26 11.58
C ILE A 112 -7.50 9.93 10.44
N ILE A 113 -7.91 11.13 10.02
CA ILE A 113 -7.24 11.87 8.94
C ILE A 113 -5.78 12.12 9.32
N ILE A 114 -5.52 12.57 10.56
CA ILE A 114 -4.17 12.80 11.07
C ILE A 114 -3.36 11.50 11.08
N ALA A 115 -3.94 10.41 11.60
CA ALA A 115 -3.29 9.10 11.62
C ALA A 115 -2.98 8.60 10.21
N ARG A 116 -3.91 8.74 9.28
CA ARG A 116 -3.77 8.32 7.88
C ARG A 116 -2.73 9.13 7.12
N ILE A 117 -2.65 10.44 7.36
CA ILE A 117 -1.59 11.30 6.79
C ILE A 117 -0.23 10.85 7.33
N GLY A 118 -0.10 10.62 8.63
CA GLY A 118 1.14 10.12 9.24
C GLY A 118 1.57 8.78 8.64
N TYR A 119 0.66 7.83 8.55
CA TYR A 119 0.86 6.51 7.95
C TYR A 119 1.32 6.60 6.49
N ALA A 120 0.58 7.32 5.67
CA ALA A 120 0.84 7.35 4.24
C ALA A 120 2.11 8.16 3.90
N ALA A 121 2.47 9.19 4.70
CA ALA A 121 3.76 9.87 4.57
C ALA A 121 4.94 8.97 4.98
N CYS A 122 4.80 8.16 6.04
CA CYS A 122 5.83 7.21 6.43
C CYS A 122 6.18 6.23 5.31
N ASN A 123 5.20 5.77 4.53
CA ASN A 123 5.43 4.80 3.46
C ASN A 123 6.35 5.35 2.35
N ILE A 124 6.28 6.65 2.03
CA ILE A 124 7.16 7.29 1.05
C ILE A 124 8.63 7.14 1.46
N PHE A 125 8.93 7.45 2.72
CA PHE A 125 10.30 7.38 3.24
C PHE A 125 10.76 5.95 3.46
N TYR A 126 9.86 5.09 3.92
CA TYR A 126 10.09 3.67 4.10
C TYR A 126 10.48 2.99 2.79
N ASP A 127 9.72 3.22 1.72
CA ASP A 127 10.02 2.68 0.40
C ASP A 127 11.35 3.22 -0.14
N ALA A 128 11.62 4.52 0.04
CA ALA A 128 12.88 5.12 -0.35
C ALA A 128 14.09 4.62 0.48
N MET A 129 13.88 4.14 1.71
CA MET A 129 14.94 3.53 2.53
C MET A 129 15.35 2.14 2.03
N LEU A 130 14.58 1.48 1.18
CA LEU A 130 14.96 0.20 0.57
C LEU A 130 16.34 0.29 -0.09
N ILE A 131 16.64 1.39 -0.77
CA ILE A 131 17.92 1.66 -1.44
C ILE A 131 19.07 1.85 -0.42
N ASP A 132 18.75 2.30 0.80
CA ASP A 132 19.75 2.51 1.86
C ASP A 132 20.08 1.23 2.63
N VAL A 133 19.18 0.24 2.64
CA VAL A 133 19.33 -0.96 3.47
C VAL A 133 19.87 -2.17 2.74
N THR A 134 19.78 -2.21 1.39
CA THR A 134 20.21 -3.37 0.61
C THR A 134 20.78 -2.97 -0.76
N SER A 135 21.49 -3.92 -1.42
CA SER A 135 22.02 -3.75 -2.78
C SER A 135 20.97 -4.11 -3.85
N ASP A 136 21.22 -3.67 -5.09
CA ASP A 136 20.30 -3.90 -6.22
C ASP A 136 20.05 -5.40 -6.48
N GLU A 137 21.06 -6.26 -6.26
CA GLU A 137 20.96 -7.71 -6.45
C GLU A 137 20.04 -8.38 -5.43
N ARG A 138 19.89 -7.79 -4.25
CA ARG A 138 19.08 -8.32 -3.15
C ARG A 138 17.74 -7.61 -3.03
N MET A 139 17.53 -6.51 -3.76
CA MET A 139 16.39 -5.61 -3.59
C MET A 139 15.04 -6.33 -3.79
N ASP A 140 14.93 -7.24 -4.79
CA ASP A 140 13.72 -8.05 -4.99
C ASP A 140 13.43 -8.93 -3.78
N TYR A 141 14.47 -9.57 -3.22
CA TYR A 141 14.32 -10.46 -2.07
C TYR A 141 13.91 -9.69 -0.81
N ILE A 142 14.57 -8.57 -0.52
CA ILE A 142 14.27 -7.78 0.70
C ILE A 142 12.89 -7.13 0.59
N SER A 143 12.52 -6.58 -0.58
CA SER A 143 11.19 -6.05 -0.81
C SER A 143 10.10 -7.12 -0.64
N SER A 144 10.32 -8.31 -1.19
CA SER A 144 9.39 -9.44 -1.07
C SER A 144 9.27 -9.96 0.36
N MET A 145 10.37 -9.99 1.12
CA MET A 145 10.37 -10.34 2.55
C MET A 145 9.60 -9.31 3.38
N GLY A 146 9.71 -8.00 3.06
CA GLY A 146 8.93 -6.96 3.72
C GLY A 146 7.45 -7.23 3.57
N PHE A 147 6.95 -7.34 2.35
CA PHE A 147 5.53 -7.64 2.09
C PHE A 147 5.09 -8.98 2.72
N ALA A 148 5.89 -10.04 2.57
CA ALA A 148 5.57 -11.34 3.15
C ALA A 148 5.38 -11.24 4.67
N CYS A 149 6.38 -10.71 5.38
CA CYS A 149 6.30 -10.53 6.83
C CYS A 149 5.19 -9.56 7.24
N GLY A 150 4.92 -8.52 6.44
CA GLY A 150 3.82 -7.59 6.64
C GLY A 150 2.46 -8.28 6.63
N TYR A 151 2.20 -9.13 5.64
CA TYR A 151 0.96 -9.87 5.54
C TYR A 151 0.69 -10.75 6.76
N ILE A 152 1.62 -11.62 7.13
CA ILE A 152 1.40 -12.52 8.27
C ILE A 152 1.46 -11.77 9.61
N GLY A 153 2.35 -10.77 9.73
CA GLY A 153 2.53 -10.03 10.96
C GLY A 153 1.36 -9.11 11.30
N SER A 154 0.67 -8.56 10.30
CA SER A 154 -0.52 -7.74 10.50
C SER A 154 -1.73 -8.55 10.99
N CYS A 155 -1.80 -9.84 10.68
CA CYS A 155 -2.86 -10.71 11.17
C CYS A 155 -2.84 -10.84 12.70
N ILE A 156 -1.68 -10.75 13.35
CA ILE A 156 -1.56 -10.95 14.80
C ILE A 156 -2.37 -9.91 15.60
N PRO A 157 -2.07 -8.59 15.51
CA PRO A 157 -2.85 -7.60 16.26
C PRO A 157 -4.29 -7.49 15.76
N PHE A 158 -4.54 -7.77 14.48
CA PHE A 158 -5.89 -7.77 13.92
C PHE A 158 -6.76 -8.88 14.51
N VAL A 159 -6.27 -10.12 14.55
CA VAL A 159 -7.01 -11.25 15.16
C VAL A 159 -7.23 -11.02 16.66
N ILE A 160 -6.22 -10.53 17.39
CA ILE A 160 -6.38 -10.17 18.80
C ILE A 160 -7.49 -9.12 18.95
N GLY A 161 -7.50 -8.07 18.12
CA GLY A 161 -8.52 -7.03 18.15
C GLY A 161 -9.92 -7.56 17.85
N ILE A 162 -10.08 -8.41 16.83
CA ILE A 162 -11.36 -9.04 16.49
C ILE A 162 -11.86 -9.95 17.61
N LEU A 163 -10.98 -10.78 18.19
CA LEU A 163 -11.36 -11.64 19.33
C LEU A 163 -11.80 -10.84 20.55
N LEU A 164 -11.14 -9.70 20.86
CA LEU A 164 -11.57 -8.79 21.93
C LEU A 164 -12.98 -8.25 21.66
N ILE A 165 -13.26 -7.84 20.43
CA ILE A 165 -14.56 -7.25 20.04
C ILE A 165 -15.68 -8.30 20.08
N LEU A 166 -15.42 -9.53 19.59
CA LEU A 166 -16.42 -10.58 19.50
C LEU A 166 -16.69 -11.28 20.84
N LEU A 167 -15.64 -11.53 21.62
CA LEU A 167 -15.75 -12.30 22.87
C LEU A 167 -16.02 -11.39 24.09
N THR A 168 -15.75 -10.10 23.98
CA THR A 168 -15.89 -9.13 25.09
C THR A 168 -15.43 -9.70 26.45
N PRO A 169 -14.18 -10.22 26.55
CA PRO A 169 -13.70 -10.90 27.74
C PRO A 169 -13.69 -9.96 28.96
N PHE A 170 -13.74 -10.51 30.15
CA PHE A 170 -13.70 -9.75 31.42
C PHE A 170 -14.83 -8.75 31.61
N GLY A 171 -15.97 -8.90 30.94
CA GLY A 171 -17.12 -7.98 31.06
C GLY A 171 -16.90 -6.62 30.33
N LEU A 172 -15.96 -6.57 29.39
CA LEU A 172 -15.76 -5.38 28.54
C LEU A 172 -17.00 -5.17 27.65
N ASP A 173 -17.37 -3.89 27.46
CA ASP A 173 -18.32 -3.54 26.42
C ASP A 173 -17.62 -3.46 25.04
N THR A 174 -18.38 -3.61 23.96
CA THR A 174 -17.87 -3.63 22.57
C THR A 174 -17.10 -2.35 22.22
N VAL A 175 -17.53 -1.19 22.74
CA VAL A 175 -16.87 0.09 22.52
C VAL A 175 -15.45 0.09 23.12
N THR A 176 -15.33 -0.34 24.37
CA THR A 176 -14.04 -0.44 25.07
C THR A 176 -13.14 -1.49 24.40
N ALA A 177 -13.69 -2.64 24.01
CA ALA A 177 -12.95 -3.66 23.27
C ALA A 177 -12.40 -3.12 21.94
N THR A 178 -13.20 -2.36 21.19
CA THR A 178 -12.77 -1.71 19.94
C THR A 178 -11.65 -0.68 20.21
N LYS A 179 -11.78 0.16 21.22
CA LYS A 179 -10.73 1.11 21.62
C LYS A 179 -9.43 0.43 22.02
N LEU A 180 -9.51 -0.71 22.73
CA LEU A 180 -8.33 -1.54 23.04
C LEU A 180 -7.67 -2.10 21.79
N SER A 181 -8.43 -2.51 20.78
CA SER A 181 -7.86 -2.98 19.50
C SER A 181 -7.06 -1.86 18.80
N PHE A 182 -7.51 -0.60 18.89
CA PHE A 182 -6.74 0.54 18.38
C PHE A 182 -5.45 0.74 19.16
N ILE A 183 -5.48 0.68 20.49
CA ILE A 183 -4.27 0.78 21.34
C ILE A 183 -3.26 -0.31 20.96
N ILE A 184 -3.70 -1.57 20.86
CA ILE A 184 -2.84 -2.69 20.52
C ILE A 184 -2.16 -2.43 19.18
N THR A 185 -2.90 -1.97 18.18
CA THR A 185 -2.35 -1.69 16.85
C THR A 185 -1.37 -0.51 16.88
N MET A 186 -1.67 0.57 17.61
CA MET A 186 -0.74 1.72 17.72
C MET A 186 0.54 1.34 18.45
N VAL A 187 0.45 0.55 19.53
CA VAL A 187 1.63 0.03 20.25
C VAL A 187 2.44 -0.91 19.35
N TRP A 188 1.78 -1.80 18.62
CA TRP A 188 2.41 -2.67 17.63
C TRP A 188 3.19 -1.87 16.59
N TRP A 189 2.55 -0.88 15.99
CA TRP A 189 3.18 -0.01 14.99
C TRP A 189 4.37 0.74 15.57
N LEU A 190 4.24 1.35 16.75
CA LEU A 190 5.32 2.07 17.41
C LEU A 190 6.50 1.18 17.74
N VAL A 191 6.26 0.06 18.43
CA VAL A 191 7.32 -0.82 18.94
C VAL A 191 8.14 -1.43 17.80
N LEU A 192 7.47 -1.93 16.77
CA LEU A 192 8.15 -2.53 15.62
C LEU A 192 8.77 -1.51 14.65
N SER A 193 8.46 -0.20 14.80
CA SER A 193 9.15 0.89 14.09
C SER A 193 10.48 1.28 14.75
N ILE A 194 10.67 1.00 16.05
CA ILE A 194 11.90 1.37 16.78
C ILE A 194 13.18 0.80 16.15
N PRO A 195 13.24 -0.47 15.70
CA PRO A 195 14.42 -1.01 15.05
C PRO A 195 14.83 -0.23 13.79
N LEU A 196 13.88 0.19 12.97
CA LEU A 196 14.15 1.02 11.79
C LEU A 196 14.76 2.35 12.19
N LEU A 197 14.16 3.05 13.14
CA LEU A 197 14.68 4.33 13.65
C LEU A 197 16.08 4.22 14.28
N LYS A 198 16.40 3.11 14.94
CA LYS A 198 17.71 2.90 15.57
C LYS A 198 18.77 2.47 14.57
N ASN A 199 18.48 1.51 13.71
CA ASN A 199 19.50 0.79 12.95
C ASN A 199 19.68 1.30 11.53
N VAL A 200 18.60 1.72 10.83
CA VAL A 200 18.70 2.16 9.43
C VAL A 200 19.37 3.54 9.36
N LYS A 201 20.34 3.67 8.47
CA LYS A 201 21.07 4.92 8.20
C LYS A 201 20.83 5.34 6.75
N GLN A 202 20.68 6.63 6.52
CA GLN A 202 20.61 7.17 5.17
C GLN A 202 22.01 7.15 4.55
N THR A 203 22.25 6.24 3.61
CA THR A 203 23.56 6.06 2.94
C THR A 203 23.67 6.91 1.68
N HIS A 204 22.54 7.14 1.01
CA HIS A 204 22.44 7.95 -0.19
C HIS A 204 21.74 9.28 0.09
N TYR A 205 22.43 10.40 -0.07
CA TYR A 205 21.88 11.71 0.24
C TYR A 205 22.53 12.82 -0.59
N LEU A 206 21.87 13.96 -0.59
CA LEU A 206 22.36 15.21 -1.13
C LEU A 206 22.96 16.08 -0.01
N LYS A 207 24.04 16.78 -0.31
CA LYS A 207 24.63 17.74 0.65
C LYS A 207 23.67 18.90 0.89
N PRO A 208 23.51 19.35 2.15
CA PRO A 208 22.65 20.50 2.46
C PRO A 208 23.09 21.75 1.69
N LYS A 209 22.12 22.51 1.17
CA LYS A 209 22.32 23.82 0.52
C LYS A 209 21.58 24.89 1.31
N LYS A 210 22.00 26.16 1.16
CA LYS A 210 21.23 27.29 1.69
C LYS A 210 19.84 27.30 1.04
N HIS A 211 18.78 27.61 1.80
CA HIS A 211 17.38 27.64 1.34
C HIS A 211 16.85 26.29 0.81
N VAL A 212 17.03 25.22 1.60
CA VAL A 212 16.63 23.83 1.25
C VAL A 212 15.21 23.76 0.70
N ILE A 213 14.24 24.45 1.31
CA ILE A 213 12.82 24.40 0.90
C ILE A 213 12.63 24.94 -0.52
N SER A 214 13.08 26.17 -0.80
CA SER A 214 12.97 26.77 -2.13
C SER A 214 13.70 25.95 -3.19
N HIS A 215 14.87 25.40 -2.84
CA HIS A 215 15.64 24.53 -3.72
C HIS A 215 14.90 23.21 -4.02
N SER A 216 14.20 22.64 -3.04
CA SER A 216 13.37 21.42 -3.22
C SER A 216 12.23 21.67 -4.21
N PHE A 217 11.50 22.77 -4.07
CA PHE A 217 10.43 23.12 -5.03
C PHE A 217 10.97 23.28 -6.48
N ARG A 218 12.12 23.92 -6.64
CA ARG A 218 12.75 24.04 -7.97
C ARG A 218 13.18 22.69 -8.54
N ARG A 219 13.69 21.80 -7.68
CA ARG A 219 14.08 20.43 -8.07
C ARG A 219 12.91 19.63 -8.59
N LEU A 220 11.73 19.74 -7.98
CA LEU A 220 10.53 18.99 -8.41
C LEU A 220 10.23 19.21 -9.90
N GLY A 221 10.28 20.47 -10.38
CA GLY A 221 10.10 20.74 -11.80
C GLY A 221 11.18 20.10 -12.68
N VAL A 222 12.44 20.11 -12.22
CA VAL A 222 13.55 19.48 -12.92
C VAL A 222 13.39 17.95 -12.93
N THR A 223 13.03 17.35 -11.80
CA THR A 223 12.83 15.90 -11.69
C THR A 223 11.64 15.42 -12.52
N PHE A 224 10.56 16.18 -12.55
CA PHE A 224 9.44 15.89 -13.45
C PHE A 224 9.86 15.91 -14.94
N LEU A 225 10.68 16.88 -15.33
CA LEU A 225 11.24 16.94 -16.69
C LEU A 225 12.21 15.79 -16.98
N LYS A 226 13.04 15.40 -15.99
CA LYS A 226 13.92 14.22 -16.10
C LYS A 226 13.09 12.95 -16.29
N LEU A 227 12.05 12.74 -15.47
CA LEU A 227 11.11 11.62 -15.57
C LEU A 227 10.48 11.53 -16.97
N ARG A 228 10.04 12.68 -17.50
CA ARG A 228 9.44 12.74 -18.85
C ARG A 228 10.46 12.43 -19.97
N ARG A 229 11.73 12.76 -19.78
CA ARG A 229 12.80 12.53 -20.77
C ARG A 229 13.33 11.09 -20.72
N ASP A 230 13.37 10.48 -19.55
CA ASP A 230 13.75 9.07 -19.38
C ASP A 230 12.58 8.18 -19.79
N ARG A 231 12.56 7.78 -21.06
CA ARG A 231 11.45 6.99 -21.63
C ARG A 231 11.25 5.65 -20.93
N LYS A 232 12.33 4.96 -20.50
CA LYS A 232 12.20 3.68 -19.80
C LYS A 232 11.47 3.84 -18.47
N LEU A 233 11.86 4.86 -17.70
CA LEU A 233 11.26 5.15 -16.39
C LEU A 233 9.83 5.69 -16.56
N LEU A 234 9.58 6.56 -17.55
CA LEU A 234 8.24 7.07 -17.85
C LEU A 234 7.26 5.93 -18.18
N PHE A 235 7.64 5.03 -19.11
CA PHE A 235 6.78 3.90 -19.46
C PHE A 235 6.62 2.90 -18.30
N TYR A 236 7.63 2.77 -17.44
CA TYR A 236 7.52 1.97 -16.23
C TYR A 236 6.46 2.53 -15.26
N ILE A 237 6.54 3.83 -14.96
CA ILE A 237 5.60 4.49 -14.03
C ILE A 237 4.17 4.49 -14.60
N LEU A 238 4.01 4.75 -15.91
CA LEU A 238 2.68 4.65 -16.55
C LEU A 238 2.15 3.23 -16.50
N GLY A 239 3.00 2.22 -16.76
CA GLY A 239 2.62 0.82 -16.60
C GLY A 239 2.18 0.51 -15.17
N TYR A 240 2.99 0.93 -14.18
CA TYR A 240 2.69 0.80 -12.77
C TYR A 240 1.33 1.42 -12.42
N PHE A 241 1.09 2.66 -12.83
CA PHE A 241 -0.17 3.35 -12.57
C PHE A 241 -1.39 2.52 -12.98
N PHE A 242 -1.39 2.00 -14.22
CA PHE A 242 -2.54 1.26 -14.73
C PHE A 242 -2.72 -0.11 -14.07
N TYR A 243 -1.66 -0.93 -13.94
CA TYR A 243 -1.87 -2.25 -13.36
C TYR A 243 -2.05 -2.23 -11.85
N ILE A 244 -1.43 -1.28 -11.13
CA ILE A 244 -1.59 -1.19 -9.67
C ILE A 244 -2.98 -0.66 -9.30
N ASP A 245 -3.59 0.19 -10.14
CA ASP A 245 -4.98 0.61 -10.00
C ASP A 245 -5.91 -0.61 -10.02
N GLY A 246 -5.74 -1.51 -10.98
CA GLY A 246 -6.48 -2.76 -11.02
C GLY A 246 -6.25 -3.62 -9.76
N VAL A 247 -5.00 -3.75 -9.30
CA VAL A 247 -4.65 -4.52 -8.10
C VAL A 247 -5.31 -3.95 -6.85
N TYR A 248 -5.16 -2.64 -6.59
CA TYR A 248 -5.74 -1.99 -5.41
C TYR A 248 -7.26 -1.99 -5.45
N THR A 249 -7.85 -1.84 -6.64
CA THR A 249 -9.30 -1.93 -6.83
C THR A 249 -9.82 -3.31 -6.46
N ILE A 250 -9.19 -4.39 -6.92
CA ILE A 250 -9.58 -5.75 -6.54
C ILE A 250 -9.51 -5.93 -5.03
N ILE A 251 -8.44 -5.45 -4.38
CA ILE A 251 -8.26 -5.58 -2.93
C ILE A 251 -9.30 -4.76 -2.16
N SER A 252 -9.55 -3.50 -2.56
CA SER A 252 -10.44 -2.58 -1.84
C SER A 252 -11.92 -2.86 -2.06
N MET A 253 -12.28 -3.35 -3.26
CA MET A 253 -13.68 -3.60 -3.63
C MET A 253 -14.13 -5.05 -3.44
N ALA A 254 -13.24 -5.97 -3.05
CA ALA A 254 -13.56 -7.40 -2.91
C ALA A 254 -14.76 -7.67 -2.00
N THR A 255 -14.80 -7.04 -0.83
CA THR A 255 -15.90 -7.22 0.14
C THR A 255 -17.19 -6.54 -0.31
N THR A 256 -17.10 -5.37 -0.97
CA THR A 256 -18.26 -4.68 -1.52
C THR A 256 -18.90 -5.53 -2.62
N TYR A 257 -18.07 -6.05 -3.54
CA TYR A 257 -18.53 -6.91 -4.62
C TYR A 257 -19.06 -8.25 -4.11
N GLY A 258 -18.38 -8.88 -3.13
CA GLY A 258 -18.86 -10.11 -2.48
C GLY A 258 -20.23 -9.92 -1.80
N GLY A 259 -20.44 -8.76 -1.15
CA GLY A 259 -21.72 -8.40 -0.54
C GLY A 259 -22.84 -8.20 -1.57
N GLU A 260 -22.54 -7.60 -2.73
CA GLU A 260 -23.50 -7.44 -3.85
C GLU A 260 -23.95 -8.81 -4.40
N VAL A 261 -23.03 -9.78 -4.46
CA VAL A 261 -23.31 -11.17 -4.89
C VAL A 261 -24.03 -12.00 -3.80
N GLY A 262 -24.16 -11.47 -2.58
CA GLY A 262 -24.87 -12.12 -1.48
C GLY A 262 -24.01 -13.06 -0.64
N ILE A 263 -22.69 -12.87 -0.63
CA ILE A 263 -21.76 -13.67 0.21
C ILE A 263 -21.82 -13.16 1.64
N ASP A 264 -21.91 -14.09 2.59
CA ASP A 264 -21.94 -13.79 4.02
C ASP A 264 -20.68 -13.04 4.48
N SER A 265 -20.85 -12.05 5.36
CA SER A 265 -19.77 -11.18 5.84
C SER A 265 -18.66 -11.96 6.56
N THR A 266 -19.00 -13.04 7.28
CA THR A 266 -18.00 -13.90 7.95
C THR A 266 -17.14 -14.61 6.93
N GLN A 267 -17.73 -15.13 5.86
CA GLN A 267 -17.02 -15.77 4.75
C GLN A 267 -16.06 -14.78 4.08
N MET A 268 -16.48 -13.53 3.87
CA MET A 268 -15.64 -12.49 3.28
C MET A 268 -14.44 -12.17 4.16
N VAL A 269 -14.62 -12.02 5.47
CA VAL A 269 -13.52 -11.75 6.42
C VAL A 269 -12.52 -12.91 6.45
N LEU A 270 -13.03 -14.15 6.50
CA LEU A 270 -12.17 -15.34 6.48
C LEU A 270 -11.40 -15.48 5.17
N ALA A 271 -12.02 -15.17 4.05
CA ALA A 271 -11.36 -15.16 2.74
C ALA A 271 -10.26 -14.08 2.65
N LEU A 272 -10.47 -12.89 3.24
CA LEU A 272 -9.42 -11.87 3.35
C LEU A 272 -8.24 -12.36 4.21
N LEU A 273 -8.49 -13.04 5.32
CA LEU A 273 -7.41 -13.65 6.13
C LEU A 273 -6.66 -14.73 5.35
N LEU A 274 -7.39 -15.59 4.60
CA LEU A 274 -6.77 -16.55 3.70
C LEU A 274 -5.84 -15.87 2.69
N THR A 275 -6.29 -14.78 2.09
CA THR A 275 -5.48 -14.00 1.14
C THR A 275 -4.15 -13.57 1.76
N GLN A 276 -4.14 -13.09 3.01
CA GLN A 276 -2.92 -12.70 3.72
C GLN A 276 -1.99 -13.89 3.99
N ILE A 277 -2.55 -15.02 4.44
CA ILE A 277 -1.79 -16.25 4.71
C ILE A 277 -1.13 -16.78 3.43
N VAL A 278 -1.86 -16.77 2.32
CA VAL A 278 -1.35 -17.23 1.01
C VAL A 278 -0.33 -16.25 0.44
N ALA A 279 -0.55 -14.94 0.60
CA ALA A 279 0.38 -13.92 0.12
C ALA A 279 1.77 -14.03 0.78
N PHE A 280 1.87 -14.52 2.00
CA PHE A 280 3.15 -14.69 2.69
C PHE A 280 4.15 -15.57 1.92
N PRO A 281 3.89 -16.87 1.66
CA PRO A 281 4.84 -17.71 0.95
C PRO A 281 5.03 -17.29 -0.52
N PHE A 282 3.97 -16.85 -1.20
CA PHE A 282 4.06 -16.47 -2.60
C PHE A 282 4.82 -15.17 -2.82
N SER A 283 4.81 -14.22 -1.87
CA SER A 283 5.68 -13.05 -1.93
C SER A 283 7.17 -13.45 -1.91
N ILE A 284 7.56 -14.41 -1.05
CA ILE A 284 8.94 -14.91 -0.98
C ILE A 284 9.31 -15.67 -2.27
N LEU A 285 8.41 -16.50 -2.79
CA LEU A 285 8.61 -17.23 -4.03
C LEU A 285 8.79 -16.29 -5.23
N SER A 286 8.10 -15.13 -5.22
CA SER A 286 8.22 -14.11 -6.26
C SER A 286 9.65 -13.61 -6.43
N ALA A 287 10.39 -13.41 -5.34
CA ALA A 287 11.80 -13.03 -5.39
C ALA A 287 12.67 -14.13 -6.04
N SER A 288 12.37 -15.39 -5.74
CA SER A 288 13.08 -16.52 -6.35
C SER A 288 12.82 -16.63 -7.85
N PHE A 289 11.56 -16.39 -8.25
CA PHE A 289 11.21 -16.34 -9.68
C PHE A 289 11.84 -15.13 -10.37
N ALA A 290 11.84 -13.95 -9.72
CA ALA A 290 12.48 -12.75 -10.24
C ALA A 290 13.99 -12.95 -10.47
N LYS A 291 14.67 -13.64 -9.54
CA LYS A 291 16.09 -13.98 -9.70
C LYS A 291 16.34 -14.92 -10.87
N ARG A 292 15.44 -15.88 -11.14
CA ARG A 292 15.61 -16.89 -12.21
C ARG A 292 15.20 -16.37 -13.58
N PHE A 293 14.09 -15.64 -13.65
CA PHE A 293 13.46 -15.28 -14.93
C PHE A 293 13.56 -13.77 -15.24
N GLY A 294 13.96 -12.96 -14.27
CA GLY A 294 13.99 -11.49 -14.35
C GLY A 294 12.72 -10.84 -13.80
N THR A 295 12.90 -9.75 -13.06
CA THR A 295 11.84 -9.05 -12.31
C THR A 295 10.63 -8.67 -13.18
N ILE A 296 10.88 -8.02 -14.34
CA ILE A 296 9.82 -7.54 -15.23
C ILE A 296 9.03 -8.71 -15.85
N ARG A 297 9.68 -9.82 -16.17
CA ARG A 297 8.97 -10.98 -16.72
C ARG A 297 8.00 -11.58 -15.70
N VAL A 298 8.41 -11.70 -14.45
CA VAL A 298 7.55 -12.19 -13.36
C VAL A 298 6.38 -11.23 -13.13
N MET A 299 6.62 -9.91 -13.14
CA MET A 299 5.55 -8.91 -13.04
C MET A 299 4.53 -9.06 -14.18
N LYS A 300 4.99 -9.28 -15.42
CA LYS A 300 4.09 -9.51 -16.57
C LYS A 300 3.22 -10.75 -16.39
N VAL A 301 3.77 -11.82 -15.82
CA VAL A 301 2.98 -13.03 -15.50
C VAL A 301 1.90 -12.71 -14.48
N TYR A 302 2.21 -11.95 -13.42
CA TYR A 302 1.21 -11.54 -12.45
C TYR A 302 0.11 -10.66 -13.05
N ILE A 303 0.44 -9.75 -13.96
CA ILE A 303 -0.56 -8.93 -14.66
C ILE A 303 -1.51 -9.81 -15.49
N ILE A 304 -0.99 -10.82 -16.18
CA ILE A 304 -1.81 -11.78 -16.92
C ILE A 304 -2.72 -12.60 -15.98
N LEU A 305 -2.18 -13.04 -14.85
CA LEU A 305 -2.99 -13.73 -13.83
C LEU A 305 -4.10 -12.83 -13.28
N TYR A 306 -3.85 -11.54 -13.06
CA TYR A 306 -4.87 -10.59 -12.65
C TYR A 306 -5.95 -10.38 -13.71
N MET A 307 -5.61 -10.37 -15.00
CA MET A 307 -6.62 -10.38 -16.07
C MET A 307 -7.51 -11.64 -15.99
N GLY A 308 -6.93 -12.81 -15.69
CA GLY A 308 -7.66 -14.04 -15.45
C GLY A 308 -8.58 -13.96 -14.20
N ILE A 309 -8.07 -13.34 -13.12
CA ILE A 309 -8.84 -13.08 -11.89
C ILE A 309 -10.07 -12.19 -12.21
N CYS A 310 -9.92 -11.14 -13.01
CA CYS A 310 -11.05 -10.29 -13.44
C CYS A 310 -12.07 -11.06 -14.28
N ALA A 311 -11.60 -11.88 -15.22
CA ALA A 311 -12.47 -12.70 -16.05
C ALA A 311 -13.24 -13.73 -15.21
N PHE A 312 -12.58 -14.37 -14.24
CA PHE A 312 -13.21 -15.29 -13.30
C PHE A 312 -14.20 -14.56 -12.38
N GLY A 313 -13.81 -13.38 -11.86
CA GLY A 313 -14.66 -12.56 -10.99
C GLY A 313 -15.94 -12.05 -11.65
N TYR A 314 -15.97 -11.91 -12.97
CA TYR A 314 -17.20 -11.59 -13.72
C TYR A 314 -18.28 -12.63 -13.55
N GLY A 315 -17.91 -13.93 -13.46
CA GLY A 315 -18.83 -15.05 -13.27
C GLY A 315 -19.06 -15.43 -11.81
N LEU A 316 -18.68 -14.59 -10.84
CA LEU A 316 -18.78 -14.89 -9.41
C LEU A 316 -20.25 -14.92 -8.95
N ASP A 317 -20.71 -16.08 -8.44
CA ASP A 317 -22.07 -16.29 -7.94
C ASP A 317 -22.12 -17.07 -6.63
N THR A 318 -21.03 -17.73 -6.22
CA THR A 318 -20.98 -18.60 -5.04
C THR A 318 -19.86 -18.25 -4.06
N ALA A 319 -20.05 -18.61 -2.78
CA ALA A 319 -19.00 -18.44 -1.76
C ALA A 319 -17.72 -19.22 -2.11
N LEU A 320 -17.84 -20.43 -2.69
CA LEU A 320 -16.68 -21.23 -3.09
C LEU A 320 -15.83 -20.49 -4.16
N GLU A 321 -16.48 -19.90 -5.14
CA GLU A 321 -15.79 -19.11 -6.18
C GLU A 321 -15.08 -17.89 -5.57
N PHE A 322 -15.71 -17.25 -4.56
CA PHE A 322 -15.07 -16.15 -3.83
C PHE A 322 -13.82 -16.61 -3.08
N TRP A 323 -13.83 -17.79 -2.46
CA TRP A 323 -12.65 -18.37 -1.82
C TRP A 323 -11.54 -18.69 -2.83
N ILE A 324 -11.88 -19.20 -4.01
CA ILE A 324 -10.93 -19.43 -5.09
C ILE A 324 -10.34 -18.10 -5.58
N LEU A 325 -11.17 -17.08 -5.73
CA LEU A 325 -10.74 -15.73 -6.11
C LEU A 325 -9.74 -15.17 -5.07
N ALA A 326 -10.08 -15.27 -3.78
CA ALA A 326 -9.22 -14.83 -2.69
C ALA A 326 -7.85 -15.54 -2.70
N LEU A 327 -7.84 -16.85 -2.96
CA LEU A 327 -6.62 -17.64 -3.13
C LEU A 327 -5.78 -17.13 -4.30
N CYS A 328 -6.37 -16.91 -5.47
CA CYS A 328 -5.68 -16.40 -6.66
C CYS A 328 -5.11 -15.00 -6.44
N VAL A 329 -5.88 -14.12 -5.79
CA VAL A 329 -5.40 -12.78 -5.40
C VAL A 329 -4.22 -12.90 -4.44
N GLY A 330 -4.30 -13.75 -3.41
CA GLY A 330 -3.21 -13.99 -2.46
C GLY A 330 -1.91 -14.43 -3.14
N ILE A 331 -1.98 -15.29 -4.16
CA ILE A 331 -0.82 -15.73 -4.94
C ILE A 331 -0.12 -14.56 -5.63
N CYS A 332 -0.87 -13.57 -6.10
CA CYS A 332 -0.35 -12.51 -6.97
C CYS A 332 0.01 -11.21 -6.24
N GLN A 333 -0.79 -10.81 -5.22
CA GLN A 333 -0.76 -9.44 -4.70
C GLN A 333 0.59 -9.06 -4.08
N GLY A 334 1.16 -9.94 -3.26
CA GLY A 334 2.42 -9.64 -2.58
C GLY A 334 3.59 -9.55 -3.56
N GLY A 335 3.63 -10.47 -4.53
CA GLY A 335 4.67 -10.51 -5.56
C GLY A 335 4.67 -9.28 -6.44
N ILE A 336 3.52 -8.89 -6.99
CA ILE A 336 3.45 -7.74 -7.90
C ILE A 336 3.80 -6.43 -7.20
N GLN A 337 3.33 -6.21 -5.97
CA GLN A 337 3.63 -5.01 -5.19
C GLN A 337 5.12 -4.94 -4.82
N ALA A 338 5.67 -6.04 -4.31
CA ALA A 338 7.07 -6.12 -3.88
C ALA A 338 8.05 -5.92 -5.04
N LEU A 339 7.79 -6.57 -6.18
CA LEU A 339 8.63 -6.47 -7.37
C LEU A 339 8.49 -5.11 -8.06
N SER A 340 7.32 -4.47 -7.99
CA SER A 340 7.13 -3.11 -8.50
C SER A 340 7.98 -2.12 -7.73
N ARG A 341 7.96 -2.18 -6.39
CA ARG A 341 8.77 -1.31 -5.53
C ARG A 341 10.27 -1.51 -5.77
N SER A 342 10.73 -2.76 -5.81
CA SER A 342 12.14 -3.07 -6.01
C SER A 342 12.63 -2.70 -7.40
N GLN A 343 11.88 -2.99 -8.45
CA GLN A 343 12.24 -2.62 -9.82
C GLN A 343 12.33 -1.11 -10.00
N PHE A 344 11.38 -0.36 -9.44
CA PHE A 344 11.45 1.11 -9.43
C PHE A 344 12.73 1.60 -8.74
N GLY A 345 13.03 1.06 -7.54
CA GLY A 345 14.24 1.40 -6.78
C GLY A 345 15.55 1.17 -7.55
N LYS A 346 15.61 0.13 -8.40
CA LYS A 346 16.76 -0.17 -9.27
C LYS A 346 16.92 0.83 -10.42
N MET A 347 15.83 1.47 -10.87
CA MET A 347 15.81 2.33 -12.04
C MET A 347 16.12 3.80 -11.73
N ILE A 348 16.02 4.22 -10.47
CA ILE A 348 16.11 5.63 -10.07
C ILE A 348 17.49 6.01 -9.52
N PRO A 349 17.85 7.32 -9.58
CA PRO A 349 19.07 7.82 -8.97
C PRO A 349 19.05 7.66 -7.44
N LYS A 350 20.01 6.93 -6.86
CA LYS A 350 20.03 6.57 -5.43
C LYS A 350 20.03 7.77 -4.49
N LYS A 351 20.70 8.87 -4.86
CA LYS A 351 20.78 10.10 -4.04
C LYS A 351 19.47 10.92 -4.01
N GLU A 352 18.58 10.71 -4.96
CA GLU A 352 17.31 11.41 -5.13
C GLU A 352 16.13 10.44 -4.87
N SER A 353 16.38 9.33 -4.17
CA SER A 353 15.43 8.22 -4.01
C SER A 353 14.10 8.63 -3.38
N SER A 354 14.11 9.49 -2.36
CA SER A 354 12.88 9.89 -1.68
C SER A 354 12.01 10.78 -2.56
N GLU A 355 12.60 11.65 -3.38
CA GLU A 355 11.87 12.48 -4.33
C GLU A 355 11.20 11.61 -5.41
N TYR A 356 11.94 10.65 -5.98
CA TYR A 356 11.40 9.73 -6.97
C TYR A 356 10.32 8.81 -6.38
N PHE A 357 10.50 8.27 -5.17
CA PHE A 357 9.45 7.51 -4.49
C PHE A 357 8.25 8.38 -4.12
N GLY A 358 8.44 9.68 -3.85
CA GLY A 358 7.34 10.64 -3.72
C GLY A 358 6.50 10.76 -4.99
N PHE A 359 7.13 10.79 -6.17
CA PHE A 359 6.40 10.74 -7.45
C PHE A 359 5.73 9.38 -7.65
N PHE A 360 6.41 8.28 -7.34
CA PHE A 360 5.84 6.93 -7.44
C PHE A 360 4.59 6.75 -6.57
N ASP A 361 4.62 7.30 -5.37
CA ASP A 361 3.51 7.30 -4.40
C ASP A 361 2.29 8.08 -4.92
N ILE A 362 2.49 9.20 -5.64
CA ILE A 362 1.38 9.91 -6.31
C ILE A 362 0.63 8.93 -7.22
N PHE A 363 1.34 8.27 -8.12
CA PHE A 363 0.71 7.35 -9.07
C PHE A 363 0.00 6.21 -8.37
N GLY A 364 0.57 5.64 -7.29
CA GLY A 364 -0.09 4.64 -6.48
C GLY A 364 -1.37 5.13 -5.80
N LYS A 365 -1.39 6.36 -5.26
CA LYS A 365 -2.57 6.94 -4.61
C LYS A 365 -3.67 7.33 -5.59
N PHE A 366 -3.30 7.87 -6.75
CA PHE A 366 -4.28 8.13 -7.81
C PHE A 366 -4.85 6.82 -8.39
N ALA A 367 -4.03 5.78 -8.46
CA ALA A 367 -4.46 4.45 -8.86
C ALA A 367 -5.54 3.86 -7.93
N ASP A 368 -5.47 4.09 -6.62
CA ASP A 368 -6.49 3.66 -5.64
C ASP A 368 -7.83 4.43 -5.78
N PHE A 369 -7.91 5.39 -6.71
CA PHE A 369 -9.10 6.20 -6.95
C PHE A 369 -9.86 5.82 -8.23
N PHE A 370 -9.15 5.60 -9.35
CA PHE A 370 -9.80 5.44 -10.65
C PHE A 370 -10.53 4.10 -10.80
N GLY A 371 -9.95 3.01 -10.36
CA GLY A 371 -10.55 1.69 -10.47
C GLY A 371 -11.88 1.54 -9.71
N PRO A 372 -11.97 1.92 -8.41
CA PRO A 372 -13.24 1.96 -7.70
C PRO A 372 -14.27 2.88 -8.34
N LEU A 373 -13.84 4.00 -8.94
CA LEU A 373 -14.73 4.90 -9.68
C LEU A 373 -15.32 4.22 -10.91
N ILE A 374 -14.51 3.46 -11.65
CA ILE A 374 -14.98 2.68 -12.82
C ILE A 374 -16.00 1.63 -12.38
N ILE A 375 -15.71 0.87 -11.30
CA ILE A 375 -16.68 -0.12 -10.78
C ILE A 375 -17.98 0.56 -10.35
N SER A 376 -17.89 1.68 -9.62
CA SER A 376 -19.07 2.44 -9.18
C SER A 376 -19.87 2.99 -10.34
N ALA A 377 -19.22 3.49 -11.39
CA ALA A 377 -19.89 3.95 -12.60
C ALA A 377 -20.60 2.79 -13.32
N CYS A 378 -19.96 1.63 -13.45
CA CYS A 378 -20.60 0.44 -14.02
C CYS A 378 -21.80 -0.02 -13.18
N ALA A 379 -21.67 -0.04 -11.85
CA ALA A 379 -22.78 -0.38 -10.97
C ALA A 379 -23.96 0.59 -11.15
N PHE A 380 -23.69 1.89 -11.28
CA PHE A 380 -24.72 2.91 -11.45
C PHE A 380 -25.41 2.84 -12.84
N PHE A 381 -24.62 2.80 -13.92
CA PHE A 381 -25.17 2.87 -15.29
C PHE A 381 -25.62 1.52 -15.85
N LEU A 382 -24.96 0.42 -15.46
CA LEU A 382 -25.24 -0.93 -15.97
C LEU A 382 -25.96 -1.80 -14.93
N HIS A 383 -26.29 -1.25 -13.76
CA HIS A 383 -26.93 -1.94 -12.63
C HIS A 383 -26.22 -3.23 -12.20
N SER A 384 -24.90 -3.30 -12.39
CA SER A 384 -24.09 -4.45 -11.99
C SER A 384 -22.59 -4.10 -11.90
N SER A 385 -21.97 -4.40 -10.77
CA SER A 385 -20.52 -4.27 -10.57
C SER A 385 -19.71 -5.30 -11.37
N LYS A 386 -20.33 -6.38 -11.86
CA LYS A 386 -19.68 -7.43 -12.67
C LYS A 386 -18.97 -6.85 -13.90
N TYR A 387 -19.63 -5.91 -14.60
CA TYR A 387 -19.01 -5.22 -15.76
C TYR A 387 -17.85 -4.33 -15.35
N GLY A 388 -17.90 -3.74 -14.15
CA GLY A 388 -16.81 -2.97 -13.59
C GLY A 388 -15.58 -3.84 -13.33
N VAL A 389 -15.75 -5.02 -12.71
CA VAL A 389 -14.68 -5.99 -12.50
C VAL A 389 -14.06 -6.43 -13.84
N LEU A 390 -14.89 -6.72 -14.83
CA LEU A 390 -14.40 -7.11 -16.16
C LEU A 390 -13.63 -5.96 -16.85
N SER A 391 -14.06 -4.72 -16.67
CA SER A 391 -13.41 -3.54 -17.28
C SER A 391 -11.98 -3.32 -16.76
N LEU A 392 -11.63 -3.81 -15.56
CA LEU A 392 -10.27 -3.74 -15.02
C LEU A 392 -9.26 -4.46 -15.92
N ILE A 393 -9.70 -5.42 -16.76
CA ILE A 393 -8.81 -6.05 -17.76
C ILE A 393 -8.17 -5.01 -18.66
N VAL A 394 -8.88 -3.94 -19.00
CA VAL A 394 -8.34 -2.85 -19.84
C VAL A 394 -7.20 -2.13 -19.13
N LEU A 395 -7.32 -1.90 -17.81
CA LEU A 395 -6.25 -1.31 -17.00
C LEU A 395 -5.02 -2.23 -16.97
N PHE A 396 -5.21 -3.52 -16.71
CA PHE A 396 -4.13 -4.50 -16.72
C PHE A 396 -3.46 -4.64 -18.09
N ALA A 397 -4.25 -4.71 -19.17
CA ALA A 397 -3.72 -4.79 -20.54
C ALA A 397 -2.91 -3.54 -20.91
N THR A 398 -3.41 -2.35 -20.56
CA THR A 398 -2.70 -1.08 -20.77
C THR A 398 -1.40 -1.04 -19.99
N GLY A 399 -1.44 -1.40 -18.70
CA GLY A 399 -0.26 -1.51 -17.84
C GLY A 399 0.77 -2.50 -18.39
N PHE A 400 0.31 -3.66 -18.86
CA PHE A 400 1.17 -4.67 -19.53
C PHE A 400 1.87 -4.11 -20.77
N CYS A 401 1.14 -3.40 -21.64
CA CYS A 401 1.72 -2.81 -22.85
C CYS A 401 2.80 -1.77 -22.51
N PHE A 402 2.57 -0.90 -21.52
CA PHE A 402 3.57 0.06 -21.10
C PHE A 402 4.79 -0.60 -20.47
N LEU A 403 4.60 -1.65 -19.66
CA LEU A 403 5.69 -2.40 -19.07
C LEU A 403 6.53 -3.13 -20.14
N CYS A 404 5.91 -3.65 -21.20
CA CYS A 404 6.63 -4.21 -22.35
C CYS A 404 7.47 -3.15 -23.10
N LYS A 405 6.93 -1.93 -23.27
CA LYS A 405 7.70 -0.83 -23.89
C LYS A 405 8.90 -0.43 -23.03
N SER A 406 8.72 -0.31 -21.72
CA SER A 406 9.80 -0.03 -20.77
C SER A 406 10.91 -1.10 -20.87
N GLU A 407 10.54 -2.39 -20.84
CA GLU A 407 11.51 -3.50 -20.94
C GLU A 407 12.28 -3.48 -22.28
N LYS A 408 11.58 -3.16 -23.39
CA LYS A 408 12.22 -3.08 -24.70
C LYS A 408 13.29 -1.98 -24.74
N ILE A 409 13.01 -0.82 -24.16
CA ILE A 409 13.97 0.29 -24.11
C ILE A 409 15.17 -0.07 -23.23
N MET A 410 14.94 -0.64 -22.05
CA MET A 410 16.04 -1.09 -21.17
C MET A 410 16.96 -2.11 -21.84
N LYS A 411 16.38 -3.03 -22.64
CA LYS A 411 17.19 -4.02 -23.38
C LYS A 411 18.01 -3.37 -24.48
N ALA A 412 17.46 -2.38 -25.18
CA ALA A 412 18.19 -1.64 -26.23
C ALA A 412 19.38 -0.88 -25.65
N GLU A 413 19.17 -0.12 -24.54
CA GLU A 413 20.25 0.59 -23.87
C GLU A 413 21.37 -0.35 -23.37
N ASN A 414 21.04 -1.49 -22.78
CA ASN A 414 22.02 -2.48 -22.33
C ASN A 414 22.80 -3.14 -23.47
N LEU A 415 22.30 -3.10 -24.72
CA LEU A 415 23.01 -3.59 -25.91
C LEU A 415 23.96 -2.52 -26.48
N GLU A 416 23.63 -1.24 -26.30
CA GLU A 416 24.49 -0.11 -26.73
C GLU A 416 25.67 0.13 -25.78
N GLU A 417 25.54 -0.26 -24.49
CA GLU A 417 26.61 -0.15 -23.49
C GLU A 417 27.63 -1.32 -23.51
N LYS A 418 27.37 -2.39 -24.27
CA LYS A 418 28.27 -3.54 -24.47
C LYS A 418 29.05 -3.44 -25.78
#